data_2524a0e4bbbbe8026abb17ef0415c6c3
#
_entry.id   2524a0e4bbbbe8026abb17ef0415c6c3
#
_cell.length_a   1.000
_cell.length_b   1.000
_cell.length_c   1.000
_cell.angle_alpha   90.00
_cell.angle_beta   90.00
_cell.angle_gamma   90.00
#
_symmetry.space_group_name_H-M   'P 1'
#
loop_
_entity.id
_entity.type
_entity.pdbx_description
1 polymer ?
#
loop_
_entity_poly.entity_id
_entity_poly.type
_entity_poly.pdbx_seq_one_letter_code
_entity_poly.pdbx_strand_id
1 'polypeptide(L)'
;MAVRRRELLGLAGAAVGAGIAGAAPALARSGPNGSTKTLKVLQFNIWLGGSRVEGGRAGIADTIVATQPDVVMLSESNPERVANLLADLAERGLTFYDNKNAADPAVISRYPIIEQQGFTSWSKAVIDVDGTQIAAYSGHLKYTFYVNYLPRGYGGGVPAPYETSEYGWNEIPTGPITDVGLITRLNEASGRTAVTKTMLEDAAKERAKGRLVVLAGDFNEPSHRDWTGRTRNLFDHNGTVIEWSTTKAIEDAGFRDSYREIHPDPVRTPGFTWPSDNAGADPSQLTWAPKADERDRIDFVFYHPDGRLRLVDSVIVGPSTTIVRNERVEETGDDPFVEPTTWTWPTDHKCVLSTFRVRTGS
;
A
#
# COMPACT_ATOMS: atom_id res chain seq x y z
N MET A 1 25.34 54.15 34.43
CA MET A 1 26.78 54.56 34.39
C MET A 1 27.26 54.06 33.03
N ALA A 2 27.26 54.88 31.98
CA ALA A 2 28.24 55.90 31.59
C ALA A 2 29.52 55.22 31.06
N VAL A 3 29.66 55.11 29.76
CA VAL A 3 30.37 56.01 28.83
C VAL A 3 31.86 55.64 28.67
N ARG A 4 32.35 55.31 27.50
CA ARG A 4 33.02 56.18 26.52
C ARG A 4 33.69 55.42 25.37
N ARG A 5 33.40 55.90 24.17
CA ARG A 5 34.16 56.04 22.94
C ARG A 5 35.67 56.34 23.10
N ARG A 6 36.45 55.88 22.10
CA ARG A 6 37.37 56.78 21.37
C ARG A 6 37.86 56.19 20.04
N GLU A 7 37.75 56.98 19.06
CA GLU A 7 38.31 56.93 17.70
C GLU A 7 39.80 57.23 17.68
N LEU A 8 40.52 56.94 16.58
CA LEU A 8 41.28 57.84 15.72
C LEU A 8 42.28 57.04 14.86
N LEU A 9 42.12 57.07 13.56
CA LEU A 9 42.82 57.80 12.49
C LEU A 9 44.29 57.44 12.20
N GLY A 10 44.55 57.26 10.86
CA GLY A 10 45.82 57.49 10.21
C GLY A 10 46.01 56.61 8.95
N LEU A 11 45.63 57.03 7.84
CA LEU A 11 46.23 57.64 6.63
C LEU A 11 47.33 56.89 5.88
N ALA A 12 46.98 56.52 4.63
CA ALA A 12 47.59 56.84 3.35
C ALA A 12 48.71 55.93 2.77
N GLY A 13 48.53 55.65 1.53
CA GLY A 13 49.57 55.15 0.60
C GLY A 13 49.06 54.51 -0.65
N ALA A 14 48.99 55.23 -1.74
CA ALA A 14 48.56 54.80 -3.08
C ALA A 14 49.61 53.95 -3.80
N ALA A 15 49.15 53.04 -4.68
CA ALA A 15 49.79 52.86 -6.01
C ALA A 15 48.90 52.02 -6.92
N VAL A 16 48.76 52.47 -8.08
CA VAL A 16 48.09 52.09 -9.33
C VAL A 16 48.60 50.78 -9.87
N GLY A 17 47.64 49.92 -10.32
CA GLY A 17 47.92 48.77 -11.14
C GLY A 17 46.66 48.30 -11.86
N ALA A 18 46.42 48.85 -13.07
CA ALA A 18 45.32 48.43 -13.94
C ALA A 18 45.57 47.02 -14.52
N GLY A 19 44.73 46.07 -14.17
CA GLY A 19 44.63 44.76 -14.81
C GLY A 19 43.17 44.43 -15.12
N ILE A 20 42.77 44.67 -16.36
CA ILE A 20 41.43 44.31 -16.85
C ILE A 20 41.48 42.80 -17.12
N ALA A 21 41.05 41.99 -16.16
CA ALA A 21 40.69 40.62 -16.38
C ALA A 21 39.18 40.54 -16.63
N GLY A 22 38.79 40.31 -17.89
CA GLY A 22 37.40 40.12 -18.28
C GLY A 22 36.84 38.89 -17.56
N ALA A 23 35.87 39.15 -16.72
CA ALA A 23 35.03 38.07 -16.17
C ALA A 23 34.17 37.53 -17.31
N ALA A 24 34.49 36.33 -17.79
CA ALA A 24 33.58 35.58 -18.63
C ALA A 24 32.27 35.36 -17.86
N PRO A 25 31.10 35.59 -18.47
CA PRO A 25 29.85 35.28 -17.80
C PRO A 25 29.83 33.77 -17.50
N ALA A 26 29.67 33.43 -16.22
CA ALA A 26 29.39 32.10 -15.80
C ALA A 26 28.09 31.69 -16.49
N LEU A 27 28.20 30.85 -17.52
CA LEU A 27 27.07 30.12 -18.09
C LEU A 27 26.46 29.38 -16.93
N ALA A 28 25.34 29.87 -16.42
CA ALA A 28 24.47 29.12 -15.55
C ALA A 28 24.10 27.85 -16.32
N ARG A 29 24.70 26.73 -15.93
CA ARG A 29 24.21 25.45 -16.36
C ARG A 29 22.76 25.34 -15.88
N SER A 30 21.83 25.59 -16.78
CA SER A 30 20.45 25.15 -16.61
C SER A 30 20.52 23.65 -16.40
N GLY A 31 20.35 23.21 -15.17
CA GLY A 31 20.13 21.80 -14.89
C GLY A 31 18.93 21.33 -15.71
N PRO A 32 18.83 20.06 -16.06
CA PRO A 32 17.75 19.55 -16.88
C PRO A 32 16.44 19.99 -16.23
N ASN A 33 15.56 20.63 -17.01
CA ASN A 33 14.22 21.06 -16.62
C ASN A 33 13.34 19.81 -16.45
N GLY A 34 13.59 19.02 -15.40
CA GLY A 34 12.71 17.91 -15.04
C GLY A 34 11.35 18.49 -14.61
N SER A 35 10.30 18.08 -15.26
CA SER A 35 8.95 18.37 -14.79
C SER A 35 8.61 17.53 -13.58
N THR A 36 7.63 17.97 -12.78
CA THR A 36 7.12 17.18 -11.65
C THR A 36 5.67 16.82 -11.91
N LYS A 37 5.36 15.54 -11.86
CA LYS A 37 4.01 15.02 -12.02
C LYS A 37 3.47 14.45 -10.71
N THR A 38 2.15 14.49 -10.57
CA THR A 38 1.46 13.70 -9.55
C THR A 38 1.29 12.29 -10.09
N LEU A 39 1.54 11.31 -9.26
CA LEU A 39 1.26 9.89 -9.52
C LEU A 39 0.40 9.36 -8.37
N LYS A 40 -0.78 8.89 -8.69
CA LYS A 40 -1.68 8.23 -7.75
C LYS A 40 -1.67 6.73 -7.95
N VAL A 41 -1.40 5.99 -6.90
CA VAL A 41 -1.36 4.53 -6.87
C VAL A 41 -2.48 4.04 -5.98
N LEU A 42 -3.39 3.24 -6.53
CA LEU A 42 -4.50 2.61 -5.83
C LEU A 42 -4.24 1.12 -5.69
N GLN A 43 -4.22 0.62 -4.47
CA GLN A 43 -4.37 -0.81 -4.18
C GLN A 43 -5.86 -1.14 -4.07
N PHE A 44 -6.32 -2.23 -4.72
CA PHE A 44 -7.73 -2.58 -4.78
C PHE A 44 -7.94 -4.09 -4.86
N ASN A 45 -8.38 -4.72 -3.78
CA ASN A 45 -8.97 -6.06 -3.84
C ASN A 45 -10.41 -5.92 -4.34
N ILE A 46 -10.72 -6.52 -5.49
CA ILE A 46 -12.00 -6.35 -6.20
C ILE A 46 -13.01 -7.46 -5.95
N TRP A 47 -12.83 -8.24 -4.90
CA TRP A 47 -13.72 -9.33 -4.46
C TRP A 47 -14.35 -10.11 -5.63
N LEU A 48 -13.50 -10.86 -6.30
CA LEU A 48 -13.87 -11.66 -7.48
C LEU A 48 -14.52 -10.82 -8.62
N GLY A 49 -14.01 -9.58 -8.82
CA GLY A 49 -14.52 -8.67 -9.86
C GLY A 49 -15.87 -8.06 -9.52
N GLY A 50 -16.16 -7.84 -8.24
CA GLY A 50 -17.43 -7.28 -7.75
C GLY A 50 -18.61 -8.24 -7.88
N SER A 51 -18.36 -9.54 -8.16
CA SER A 51 -19.43 -10.51 -8.42
C SER A 51 -20.27 -10.89 -7.20
N ARG A 52 -19.82 -10.48 -6.01
CA ARG A 52 -20.50 -10.75 -4.74
C ARG A 52 -21.53 -9.69 -4.35
N VAL A 53 -21.58 -8.57 -5.07
CA VAL A 53 -22.43 -7.43 -4.77
C VAL A 53 -23.24 -7.06 -6.00
N GLU A 54 -24.52 -6.78 -5.83
CA GLU A 54 -25.34 -6.24 -6.93
C GLU A 54 -24.78 -4.87 -7.36
N GLY A 55 -24.51 -4.71 -8.66
CA GLY A 55 -23.84 -3.53 -9.20
C GLY A 55 -22.34 -3.43 -8.89
N GLY A 56 -21.74 -4.43 -8.21
CA GLY A 56 -20.34 -4.38 -7.77
C GLY A 56 -19.34 -4.20 -8.91
N ARG A 57 -19.56 -4.84 -10.08
CA ARG A 57 -18.71 -4.61 -11.26
C ARG A 57 -18.67 -3.13 -11.67
N ALA A 58 -19.83 -2.49 -11.76
CA ALA A 58 -19.90 -1.05 -12.05
C ALA A 58 -19.22 -0.23 -10.93
N GLY A 59 -19.44 -0.62 -9.68
CA GLY A 59 -18.84 0.04 -8.51
C GLY A 59 -17.31 0.03 -8.52
N ILE A 60 -16.65 -1.01 -9.06
CA ILE A 60 -15.19 -1.03 -9.24
C ILE A 60 -14.75 0.10 -10.18
N ALA A 61 -15.40 0.20 -11.37
CA ALA A 61 -15.08 1.25 -12.33
C ALA A 61 -15.39 2.65 -11.77
N ASP A 62 -16.51 2.81 -11.05
CA ASP A 62 -16.92 4.07 -10.42
C ASP A 62 -15.95 4.50 -9.32
N THR A 63 -15.41 3.56 -8.54
CA THR A 63 -14.35 3.83 -7.55
C THR A 63 -13.09 4.40 -8.24
N ILE A 64 -12.68 3.82 -9.37
CA ILE A 64 -11.54 4.30 -10.15
C ILE A 64 -11.82 5.69 -10.75
N VAL A 65 -13.04 5.92 -11.24
CA VAL A 65 -13.45 7.25 -11.73
C VAL A 65 -13.43 8.28 -10.62
N ALA A 66 -13.94 7.97 -9.44
CA ALA A 66 -14.00 8.90 -8.31
C ALA A 66 -12.61 9.24 -7.74
N THR A 67 -11.72 8.27 -7.65
CA THR A 67 -10.38 8.42 -7.05
C THR A 67 -9.32 8.89 -8.02
N GLN A 68 -9.56 8.72 -9.34
CA GLN A 68 -8.64 9.14 -10.41
C GLN A 68 -7.20 8.65 -10.22
N PRO A 69 -6.94 7.34 -10.03
CA PRO A 69 -5.59 6.81 -9.94
C PRO A 69 -4.93 6.78 -11.32
N ASP A 70 -3.60 6.82 -11.32
CA ASP A 70 -2.78 6.62 -12.51
C ASP A 70 -2.38 5.16 -12.68
N VAL A 71 -2.22 4.45 -11.57
CA VAL A 71 -1.89 3.03 -11.50
C VAL A 71 -2.82 2.36 -10.50
N VAL A 72 -3.41 1.23 -10.90
CA VAL A 72 -4.23 0.39 -10.01
C VAL A 72 -3.62 -0.99 -9.92
N MET A 73 -3.40 -1.44 -8.70
CA MET A 73 -2.88 -2.76 -8.37
C MET A 73 -4.04 -3.59 -7.83
N LEU A 74 -4.44 -4.61 -8.61
CA LEU A 74 -5.67 -5.37 -8.43
C LEU A 74 -5.37 -6.72 -7.79
N SER A 75 -6.08 -7.03 -6.71
CA SER A 75 -6.15 -8.38 -6.12
C SER A 75 -7.52 -9.00 -6.41
N GLU A 76 -7.61 -10.33 -6.41
CA GLU A 76 -8.76 -11.13 -6.84
C GLU A 76 -9.20 -10.88 -8.29
N SER A 77 -8.22 -10.51 -9.10
CA SER A 77 -8.36 -10.28 -10.53
C SER A 77 -8.10 -11.57 -11.35
N ASN A 78 -8.43 -11.55 -12.60
CA ASN A 78 -7.99 -12.50 -13.62
C ASN A 78 -8.10 -11.82 -14.99
N PRO A 79 -7.62 -12.43 -16.10
CA PRO A 79 -7.67 -11.80 -17.42
C PRO A 79 -9.06 -11.35 -17.86
N GLU A 80 -10.10 -12.13 -17.57
CA GLU A 80 -11.48 -11.81 -17.91
C GLU A 80 -12.00 -10.60 -17.11
N ARG A 81 -11.78 -10.59 -15.79
CA ARG A 81 -12.18 -9.49 -14.91
C ARG A 81 -11.47 -8.19 -15.27
N VAL A 82 -10.18 -8.27 -15.60
CA VAL A 82 -9.40 -7.11 -16.08
C VAL A 82 -9.94 -6.60 -17.42
N ALA A 83 -10.20 -7.48 -18.39
CA ALA A 83 -10.76 -7.08 -19.67
C ALA A 83 -12.14 -6.40 -19.51
N ASN A 84 -12.99 -6.95 -18.65
CA ASN A 84 -14.30 -6.39 -18.33
C ASN A 84 -14.15 -4.99 -17.67
N LEU A 85 -13.23 -4.83 -16.72
CA LEU A 85 -12.96 -3.54 -16.07
C LEU A 85 -12.45 -2.50 -17.07
N LEU A 86 -11.54 -2.88 -17.96
CA LEU A 86 -11.03 -1.97 -19.01
C LEU A 86 -12.13 -1.49 -19.94
N ALA A 87 -13.08 -2.38 -20.32
CA ALA A 87 -14.23 -2.00 -21.11
C ALA A 87 -15.14 -1.00 -20.36
N ASP A 88 -15.45 -1.28 -19.10
CA ASP A 88 -16.27 -0.41 -18.25
C ASP A 88 -15.62 0.98 -18.02
N LEU A 89 -14.29 1.03 -17.91
CA LEU A 89 -13.54 2.28 -17.81
C LEU A 89 -13.53 3.05 -19.12
N ALA A 90 -13.41 2.36 -20.27
CA ALA A 90 -13.47 2.98 -21.60
C ALA A 90 -14.84 3.62 -21.87
N GLU A 91 -15.93 2.98 -21.46
CA GLU A 91 -17.29 3.56 -21.53
C GLU A 91 -17.42 4.84 -20.68
N ARG A 92 -16.62 4.99 -19.62
CA ARG A 92 -16.53 6.18 -18.77
C ARG A 92 -15.48 7.20 -19.26
N GLY A 93 -14.91 7.00 -20.46
CA GLY A 93 -13.90 7.89 -21.05
C GLY A 93 -12.50 7.77 -20.47
N LEU A 94 -12.21 6.69 -19.75
CA LEU A 94 -10.89 6.43 -19.17
C LEU A 94 -10.18 5.30 -19.95
N THR A 95 -8.93 5.56 -20.33
CA THR A 95 -8.08 4.56 -20.99
C THR A 95 -7.00 4.08 -20.04
N PHE A 96 -6.92 2.76 -19.89
CA PHE A 96 -5.87 2.08 -19.12
C PHE A 96 -5.23 0.99 -19.97
N TYR A 97 -3.93 0.78 -19.76
CA TYR A 97 -3.17 -0.39 -20.22
C TYR A 97 -3.16 -1.43 -19.10
N ASP A 98 -3.09 -2.72 -19.43
CA ASP A 98 -2.90 -3.80 -18.45
C ASP A 98 -1.56 -4.52 -18.66
N ASN A 99 -1.09 -5.18 -17.63
CA ASN A 99 0.16 -5.95 -17.68
C ASN A 99 -0.01 -7.36 -18.25
N LYS A 100 -1.17 -7.68 -18.83
CA LYS A 100 -1.46 -8.98 -19.49
C LYS A 100 -1.07 -10.19 -18.63
N ASN A 101 -1.12 -10.06 -17.31
CA ASN A 101 -0.82 -11.19 -16.43
C ASN A 101 -1.84 -12.32 -16.67
N ALA A 102 -1.33 -13.56 -16.77
CA ALA A 102 -2.17 -14.73 -17.04
C ALA A 102 -3.05 -15.18 -15.87
N ALA A 103 -2.81 -14.61 -14.69
CA ALA A 103 -3.48 -14.95 -13.44
C ALA A 103 -3.60 -13.70 -12.53
N ASP A 104 -4.15 -13.90 -11.34
CA ASP A 104 -4.13 -12.93 -10.27
C ASP A 104 -2.69 -12.81 -9.67
N PRO A 105 -2.27 -11.61 -9.26
CA PRO A 105 -2.87 -10.28 -9.36
C PRO A 105 -2.53 -9.56 -10.67
N ALA A 106 -3.17 -8.39 -10.92
CA ALA A 106 -2.93 -7.59 -12.12
C ALA A 106 -2.54 -6.14 -11.79
N VAL A 107 -1.92 -5.47 -12.79
CA VAL A 107 -1.65 -4.02 -12.77
C VAL A 107 -2.31 -3.40 -13.99
N ILE A 108 -3.07 -2.32 -13.79
CA ILE A 108 -3.52 -1.44 -14.86
C ILE A 108 -2.97 -0.03 -14.67
N SER A 109 -2.70 0.67 -15.76
CA SER A 109 -2.04 1.98 -15.75
C SER A 109 -2.57 2.90 -16.84
N ARG A 110 -2.68 4.19 -16.55
CA ARG A 110 -2.91 5.24 -17.55
C ARG A 110 -1.69 5.47 -18.44
N TYR A 111 -0.51 5.09 -17.95
CA TYR A 111 0.75 5.20 -18.70
C TYR A 111 1.03 3.88 -19.45
N PRO A 112 1.75 3.96 -20.59
CA PRO A 112 2.13 2.75 -21.32
C PRO A 112 2.93 1.79 -20.44
N ILE A 113 2.59 0.50 -20.53
CA ILE A 113 3.35 -0.58 -19.92
C ILE A 113 4.37 -1.07 -20.94
N ILE A 114 5.66 -0.94 -20.63
CA ILE A 114 6.77 -1.27 -21.53
C ILE A 114 7.43 -2.61 -21.25
N GLU A 115 7.31 -3.12 -20.03
CA GLU A 115 7.75 -4.47 -19.62
C GLU A 115 6.75 -5.05 -18.63
N GLN A 116 6.61 -6.37 -18.59
CA GLN A 116 5.72 -7.09 -17.69
C GLN A 116 6.28 -8.45 -17.30
N GLN A 117 5.94 -8.93 -16.10
CA GLN A 117 6.33 -10.23 -15.61
C GLN A 117 5.37 -10.73 -14.53
N GLY A 118 5.00 -12.03 -14.61
CA GLY A 118 4.29 -12.73 -13.54
C GLY A 118 5.26 -13.45 -12.60
N PHE A 119 4.90 -13.54 -11.34
CA PHE A 119 5.56 -14.33 -10.30
C PHE A 119 4.50 -15.11 -9.53
N THR A 120 4.91 -15.99 -8.63
CA THR A 120 3.97 -16.60 -7.68
C THR A 120 3.42 -15.51 -6.77
N SER A 121 2.09 -15.32 -6.78
CA SER A 121 1.34 -14.31 -5.99
C SER A 121 1.71 -12.84 -6.24
N TRP A 122 2.54 -12.56 -7.25
CA TRP A 122 2.93 -11.22 -7.64
C TRP A 122 2.91 -11.03 -9.16
N SER A 123 2.67 -9.82 -9.61
CA SER A 123 2.86 -9.42 -10.99
C SER A 123 3.55 -8.06 -11.07
N LYS A 124 4.32 -7.85 -12.14
CA LYS A 124 5.06 -6.61 -12.40
C LYS A 124 4.56 -5.97 -13.69
N ALA A 125 4.46 -4.64 -13.68
CA ALA A 125 4.41 -3.77 -14.85
C ALA A 125 5.50 -2.72 -14.74
N VAL A 126 6.27 -2.50 -15.77
CA VAL A 126 7.12 -1.31 -15.89
C VAL A 126 6.38 -0.29 -16.71
N ILE A 127 6.06 0.84 -16.12
CA ILE A 127 5.33 1.94 -16.75
C ILE A 127 6.30 3.08 -17.09
N ASP A 128 6.02 3.80 -18.17
CA ASP A 128 6.78 5.00 -18.56
C ASP A 128 5.97 6.26 -18.26
N VAL A 129 6.42 7.02 -17.27
CA VAL A 129 5.83 8.29 -16.87
C VAL A 129 6.69 9.41 -17.43
N ASP A 130 6.43 9.78 -18.70
CA ASP A 130 7.18 10.84 -19.42
C ASP A 130 8.70 10.67 -19.34
N GLY A 131 9.18 9.47 -19.68
CA GLY A 131 10.61 9.13 -19.69
C GLY A 131 11.17 8.67 -18.35
N THR A 132 10.38 8.71 -17.27
CA THR A 132 10.76 8.11 -15.98
C THR A 132 10.09 6.77 -15.80
N GLN A 133 10.88 5.71 -15.77
CA GLN A 133 10.38 4.35 -15.65
C GLN A 133 10.11 3.98 -14.20
N ILE A 134 8.96 3.37 -13.94
CA ILE A 134 8.53 2.90 -12.63
C ILE A 134 8.19 1.41 -12.73
N ALA A 135 8.83 0.56 -11.95
CA ALA A 135 8.45 -0.82 -11.77
C ALA A 135 7.36 -0.90 -10.67
N ALA A 136 6.16 -1.25 -11.09
CA ALA A 136 4.98 -1.37 -10.26
C ALA A 136 4.65 -2.85 -10.04
N TYR A 137 4.59 -3.29 -8.77
CA TYR A 137 4.32 -4.68 -8.40
C TYR A 137 2.98 -4.78 -7.70
N SER A 138 2.09 -5.64 -8.21
CA SER A 138 0.84 -6.01 -7.56
C SER A 138 0.98 -7.36 -6.89
N GLY A 139 0.52 -7.48 -5.64
CA GLY A 139 0.55 -8.70 -4.84
C GLY A 139 -0.85 -9.13 -4.41
N HIS A 140 -1.10 -10.47 -4.44
CA HIS A 140 -2.20 -11.09 -3.72
C HIS A 140 -1.66 -12.34 -3.07
N LEU A 141 -1.42 -12.25 -1.76
CA LEU A 141 -0.76 -13.32 -1.03
C LEU A 141 -1.79 -14.33 -0.51
N LYS A 142 -1.26 -15.48 -0.09
CA LYS A 142 -2.09 -16.61 0.33
C LYS A 142 -3.00 -16.24 1.51
N TYR A 143 -4.31 -16.49 1.38
CA TYR A 143 -5.31 -16.23 2.42
C TYR A 143 -5.34 -17.28 3.54
N THR A 144 -4.94 -18.54 3.28
CA THR A 144 -4.80 -19.56 4.33
C THR A 144 -3.59 -19.29 5.22
N PHE A 145 -3.50 -19.93 6.38
CA PHE A 145 -2.59 -19.55 7.46
C PHE A 145 -2.86 -18.10 7.94
N TYR A 146 -4.12 -17.72 8.04
CA TYR A 146 -4.54 -16.42 8.55
C TYR A 146 -4.44 -16.42 10.09
N VAL A 147 -3.21 -16.61 10.56
CA VAL A 147 -2.90 -16.93 11.97
C VAL A 147 -3.04 -15.76 12.93
N ASN A 148 -3.28 -14.55 12.44
CA ASN A 148 -3.75 -13.41 13.22
C ASN A 148 -5.13 -13.67 13.87
N TYR A 149 -5.85 -14.72 13.45
CA TYR A 149 -7.08 -15.17 14.09
C TYR A 149 -6.83 -16.04 15.33
N LEU A 150 -5.66 -16.65 15.50
CA LEU A 150 -5.36 -17.48 16.66
C LEU A 150 -5.48 -16.69 17.98
N PRO A 151 -4.93 -15.47 18.11
CA PRO A 151 -5.16 -14.63 19.28
C PRO A 151 -6.63 -14.22 19.49
N ARG A 152 -7.41 -14.24 18.42
CA ARG A 152 -8.86 -13.94 18.43
C ARG A 152 -9.75 -15.13 18.74
N GLY A 153 -9.13 -16.31 18.95
CA GLY A 153 -9.84 -17.54 19.28
C GLY A 153 -10.41 -18.30 18.09
N TYR A 154 -9.85 -18.12 16.88
CA TYR A 154 -10.25 -18.80 15.65
C TYR A 154 -9.06 -19.45 14.94
N GLY A 155 -9.30 -20.55 14.20
CA GLY A 155 -8.25 -21.37 13.63
C GLY A 155 -7.51 -20.79 12.42
N GLY A 156 -8.07 -19.78 11.73
CA GLY A 156 -7.40 -19.05 10.66
C GLY A 156 -7.07 -19.87 9.40
N GLY A 157 -7.79 -20.97 9.13
CA GLY A 157 -7.61 -21.75 7.91
C GLY A 157 -6.23 -22.39 7.77
N VAL A 158 -5.57 -22.74 8.87
CA VAL A 158 -4.30 -23.46 8.84
C VAL A 158 -4.55 -24.88 8.29
N PRO A 159 -3.86 -25.32 7.21
CA PRO A 159 -4.08 -26.63 6.62
C PRO A 159 -3.36 -27.75 7.40
N ALA A 160 -3.84 -28.98 7.26
CA ALA A 160 -3.09 -30.15 7.72
C ALA A 160 -1.77 -30.32 6.93
N PRO A 161 -0.69 -30.84 7.51
CA PRO A 161 -0.60 -31.42 8.87
C PRO A 161 -0.11 -30.45 9.95
N TYR A 162 -0.24 -29.14 9.75
CA TYR A 162 0.25 -28.14 10.69
C TYR A 162 -0.59 -28.11 11.97
N GLU A 163 0.01 -27.62 13.05
CA GLU A 163 -0.67 -27.37 14.33
C GLU A 163 -1.89 -26.46 14.10
N THR A 164 -2.94 -26.65 14.89
CA THR A 164 -4.21 -25.92 14.84
C THR A 164 -5.10 -26.20 13.61
N SER A 165 -4.64 -27.04 12.68
CA SER A 165 -5.42 -27.39 11.46
C SER A 165 -6.78 -28.03 11.75
N GLU A 166 -6.93 -28.68 12.90
CA GLU A 166 -8.19 -29.28 13.35
C GLU A 166 -9.32 -28.25 13.55
N TYR A 167 -8.98 -27.00 13.78
CA TYR A 167 -9.97 -25.92 13.96
C TYR A 167 -10.48 -25.34 12.63
N GLY A 168 -9.71 -25.48 11.54
CA GLY A 168 -10.05 -24.85 10.25
C GLY A 168 -10.24 -23.34 10.40
N TRP A 169 -11.41 -22.83 10.05
CA TRP A 169 -11.81 -21.43 10.25
C TRP A 169 -12.69 -21.21 11.49
N ASN A 170 -12.98 -22.29 12.23
CA ASN A 170 -13.92 -22.24 13.34
C ASN A 170 -13.31 -21.67 14.61
N GLU A 171 -14.20 -21.31 15.55
CA GLU A 171 -13.84 -20.95 16.91
C GLU A 171 -13.08 -22.08 17.61
N ILE A 172 -12.00 -21.72 18.32
CA ILE A 172 -11.19 -22.64 19.08
C ILE A 172 -11.85 -22.91 20.43
N PRO A 173 -12.25 -24.15 20.75
CA PRO A 173 -13.03 -24.45 21.97
C PRO A 173 -12.32 -24.07 23.28
N THR A 174 -10.98 -24.05 23.26
CA THR A 174 -10.15 -23.69 24.42
C THR A 174 -9.87 -22.19 24.53
N GLY A 175 -10.42 -21.39 23.60
CA GLY A 175 -10.20 -19.94 23.54
C GLY A 175 -8.97 -19.53 22.78
N PRO A 176 -8.55 -18.25 22.90
CA PRO A 176 -7.45 -17.66 22.17
C PRO A 176 -6.11 -18.39 22.35
N ILE A 177 -5.35 -18.53 21.26
CA ILE A 177 -3.97 -19.00 21.26
C ILE A 177 -3.05 -17.79 21.11
N THR A 178 -2.29 -17.46 22.16
CA THR A 178 -1.41 -16.28 22.23
C THR A 178 0.08 -16.63 22.23
N ASP A 179 0.45 -17.89 21.92
CA ASP A 179 1.83 -18.31 21.73
C ASP A 179 2.42 -17.67 20.46
N VAL A 180 3.13 -16.57 20.62
CA VAL A 180 3.75 -15.82 19.51
C VAL A 180 4.73 -16.69 18.73
N GLY A 181 5.43 -17.63 19.37
CA GLY A 181 6.34 -18.55 18.70
C GLY A 181 5.58 -19.50 17.74
N LEU A 182 4.47 -20.07 18.17
CA LEU A 182 3.61 -20.89 17.32
C LEU A 182 3.04 -20.06 16.15
N ILE A 183 2.49 -18.90 16.45
CA ILE A 183 1.90 -18.01 15.44
C ILE A 183 2.93 -17.65 14.37
N THR A 184 4.14 -17.26 14.77
CA THR A 184 5.22 -16.91 13.83
C THR A 184 5.62 -18.09 12.96
N ARG A 185 5.80 -19.30 13.53
CA ARG A 185 6.13 -20.50 12.74
C ARG A 185 5.06 -20.84 11.70
N LEU A 186 3.80 -20.78 12.09
CA LEU A 186 2.68 -21.03 11.17
C LEU A 186 2.57 -19.94 10.10
N ASN A 187 2.83 -18.66 10.45
CA ASN A 187 2.86 -17.57 9.49
C ASN A 187 3.95 -17.79 8.42
N GLU A 188 5.15 -18.18 8.84
CA GLU A 188 6.26 -18.49 7.93
C GLU A 188 5.94 -19.70 7.02
N ALA A 189 5.24 -20.72 7.56
CA ALA A 189 4.80 -21.89 6.80
C ALA A 189 3.78 -21.54 5.70
N SER A 190 3.14 -20.38 5.75
CA SER A 190 2.27 -19.87 4.67
C SER A 190 3.02 -19.72 3.35
N GLY A 191 4.32 -19.39 3.40
CA GLY A 191 5.17 -19.09 2.25
C GLY A 191 5.05 -17.66 1.74
N ARG A 192 4.21 -16.80 2.34
CA ARG A 192 4.02 -15.39 1.93
C ARG A 192 5.33 -14.62 1.87
N THR A 193 6.11 -14.70 2.94
CA THR A 193 7.43 -14.03 3.00
C THR A 193 8.40 -14.56 1.96
N ALA A 194 8.40 -15.87 1.67
CA ALA A 194 9.29 -16.48 0.69
C ALA A 194 9.02 -15.97 -0.73
N VAL A 195 7.76 -15.96 -1.18
CA VAL A 195 7.40 -15.45 -2.51
C VAL A 195 7.63 -13.94 -2.61
N THR A 196 7.44 -13.21 -1.51
CA THR A 196 7.73 -11.77 -1.45
C THR A 196 9.23 -11.48 -1.56
N LYS A 197 10.10 -12.28 -0.93
CA LYS A 197 11.55 -12.15 -1.09
C LYS A 197 11.99 -12.34 -2.54
N THR A 198 11.41 -13.29 -3.27
CA THR A 198 11.67 -13.46 -4.71
C THR A 198 11.31 -12.21 -5.52
N MET A 199 10.15 -11.58 -5.21
CA MET A 199 9.76 -10.31 -5.83
C MET A 199 10.74 -9.19 -5.46
N LEU A 200 11.18 -9.10 -4.21
CA LEU A 200 12.13 -8.09 -3.74
C LEU A 200 13.51 -8.20 -4.42
N GLU A 201 13.96 -9.41 -4.74
CA GLU A 201 15.18 -9.64 -5.54
C GLU A 201 15.04 -9.06 -6.96
N ASP A 202 13.86 -9.21 -7.59
CA ASP A 202 13.58 -8.59 -8.88
C ASP A 202 13.50 -7.06 -8.76
N ALA A 203 12.82 -6.56 -7.73
CA ALA A 203 12.72 -5.13 -7.44
C ALA A 203 14.11 -4.47 -7.24
N ALA A 204 15.07 -5.19 -6.63
CA ALA A 204 16.45 -4.73 -6.52
C ALA A 204 17.13 -4.61 -7.89
N LYS A 205 16.86 -5.54 -8.82
CA LYS A 205 17.37 -5.48 -10.21
C LYS A 205 16.75 -4.29 -10.96
N GLU A 206 15.46 -4.02 -10.75
CA GLU A 206 14.81 -2.87 -11.37
C GLU A 206 15.40 -1.53 -10.87
N ARG A 207 15.66 -1.42 -9.58
CA ARG A 207 16.38 -0.26 -9.01
C ARG A 207 17.80 -0.12 -9.58
N ALA A 208 18.51 -1.21 -9.76
CA ALA A 208 19.85 -1.19 -10.37
C ALA A 208 19.84 -0.69 -11.83
N LYS A 209 18.69 -0.81 -12.54
CA LYS A 209 18.47 -0.19 -13.86
C LYS A 209 18.11 1.30 -13.77
N GLY A 210 18.04 1.89 -12.57
CA GLY A 210 17.64 3.27 -12.34
C GLY A 210 16.12 3.51 -12.31
N ARG A 211 15.31 2.46 -12.24
CA ARG A 211 13.85 2.55 -12.16
C ARG A 211 13.41 2.89 -10.74
N LEU A 212 12.36 3.69 -10.63
CA LEU A 212 11.60 3.85 -9.39
C LEU A 212 10.83 2.55 -9.13
N VAL A 213 10.56 2.24 -7.85
CA VAL A 213 9.82 1.02 -7.50
C VAL A 213 8.71 1.34 -6.52
N VAL A 214 7.50 0.89 -6.85
CA VAL A 214 6.32 0.87 -5.98
C VAL A 214 5.75 -0.54 -5.96
N LEU A 215 5.20 -0.95 -4.83
CA LEU A 215 4.49 -2.23 -4.71
C LEU A 215 3.24 -2.05 -3.87
N ALA A 216 2.21 -2.80 -4.19
CA ALA A 216 0.96 -2.77 -3.44
C ALA A 216 0.27 -4.14 -3.54
N GLY A 217 -0.71 -4.39 -2.68
CA GLY A 217 -1.50 -5.61 -2.74
C GLY A 217 -2.24 -5.92 -1.45
N ASP A 218 -3.07 -6.93 -1.54
CA ASP A 218 -3.62 -7.64 -0.40
C ASP A 218 -2.62 -8.71 0.05
N PHE A 219 -2.05 -8.53 1.23
CA PHE A 219 -1.03 -9.46 1.73
C PHE A 219 -1.62 -10.60 2.55
N ASN A 220 -2.90 -10.54 2.89
CA ASN A 220 -3.53 -11.53 3.77
C ASN A 220 -2.70 -11.79 5.05
N GLU A 221 -1.98 -10.77 5.48
CA GLU A 221 -1.12 -10.73 6.67
C GLU A 221 -1.08 -9.29 7.18
N PRO A 222 -1.29 -9.04 8.48
CA PRO A 222 -1.20 -7.69 9.05
C PRO A 222 0.21 -7.09 8.96
N SER A 223 0.33 -5.82 9.33
CA SER A 223 1.63 -5.16 9.40
C SER A 223 2.30 -5.35 10.78
N HIS A 224 3.61 -5.59 10.77
CA HIS A 224 4.44 -5.54 11.98
C HIS A 224 4.39 -4.18 12.68
N ARG A 225 3.99 -3.11 11.97
CA ARG A 225 3.79 -1.77 12.53
C ARG A 225 2.46 -1.61 13.26
N ASP A 226 1.54 -2.56 13.10
CA ASP A 226 0.18 -2.48 13.63
C ASP A 226 -0.03 -3.39 14.85
N TRP A 227 0.71 -4.51 14.95
CA TRP A 227 0.66 -5.44 16.09
C TRP A 227 1.78 -5.17 17.10
N THR A 228 1.72 -4.02 17.73
CA THR A 228 2.75 -3.45 18.60
C THR A 228 2.37 -3.50 20.08
N GLY A 229 3.30 -3.13 20.97
CA GLY A 229 3.00 -2.96 22.39
C GLY A 229 1.86 -1.96 22.69
N ARG A 230 1.59 -1.02 21.77
CA ARG A 230 0.50 -0.04 21.92
C ARG A 230 -0.88 -0.61 21.57
N THR A 231 -0.93 -1.57 20.65
CA THR A 231 -2.18 -2.18 20.15
C THR A 231 -2.48 -3.54 20.75
N ARG A 232 -1.56 -4.11 21.52
CA ARG A 232 -1.64 -5.51 22.04
C ARG A 232 -2.92 -5.86 22.79
N ASN A 233 -3.61 -4.87 23.39
CA ASN A 233 -4.85 -5.08 24.13
C ASN A 233 -6.07 -4.46 23.40
N LEU A 234 -5.93 -4.10 22.12
CA LEU A 234 -6.96 -3.60 21.24
C LEU A 234 -7.26 -4.65 20.18
N PHE A 235 -8.42 -4.54 19.52
CA PHE A 235 -8.79 -5.34 18.34
C PHE A 235 -8.64 -6.86 18.55
N ASP A 236 -8.92 -7.32 19.77
CA ASP A 236 -8.77 -8.72 20.20
C ASP A 236 -7.39 -9.33 19.92
N HIS A 237 -6.31 -8.52 19.97
CA HIS A 237 -4.94 -9.02 19.90
C HIS A 237 -4.53 -9.82 21.15
N ASN A 238 -5.29 -9.73 22.25
CA ASN A 238 -5.15 -10.52 23.48
C ASN A 238 -3.73 -10.58 24.04
N GLY A 239 -3.07 -9.39 24.11
CA GLY A 239 -1.74 -9.23 24.66
C GLY A 239 -0.59 -9.53 23.69
N THR A 240 -0.86 -10.02 22.48
CA THR A 240 0.19 -10.40 21.54
C THR A 240 0.84 -9.18 20.86
N VAL A 241 2.14 -9.30 20.64
CA VAL A 241 2.95 -8.39 19.81
C VAL A 241 3.66 -9.25 18.79
N ILE A 242 3.46 -9.00 17.51
CA ILE A 242 3.95 -9.87 16.43
C ILE A 242 4.64 -9.04 15.35
N GLU A 243 5.90 -9.37 15.06
CA GLU A 243 6.62 -8.83 13.90
C GLU A 243 6.26 -9.63 12.64
N TRP A 244 5.14 -9.28 12.02
CA TRP A 244 4.66 -9.94 10.81
C TRP A 244 5.71 -9.92 9.70
N SER A 245 6.10 -11.11 9.26
CA SER A 245 7.35 -11.32 8.52
C SER A 245 7.35 -10.77 7.10
N THR A 246 6.20 -10.67 6.44
CA THR A 246 6.12 -10.18 5.06
C THR A 246 6.36 -8.68 4.99
N THR A 247 5.62 -7.89 5.76
CA THR A 247 5.80 -6.43 5.81
C THR A 247 7.15 -6.04 6.39
N LYS A 248 7.65 -6.83 7.37
CA LYS A 248 9.01 -6.66 7.91
C LYS A 248 10.09 -6.88 6.84
N ALA A 249 9.99 -7.94 6.04
CA ALA A 249 10.93 -8.22 4.96
C ALA A 249 10.95 -7.12 3.88
N ILE A 250 9.78 -6.52 3.58
CA ILE A 250 9.67 -5.41 2.64
C ILE A 250 10.39 -4.16 3.19
N GLU A 251 10.18 -3.82 4.46
CA GLU A 251 10.87 -2.69 5.08
C GLU A 251 12.38 -2.93 5.24
N ASP A 252 12.80 -4.14 5.59
CA ASP A 252 14.22 -4.52 5.66
C ASP A 252 14.92 -4.43 4.31
N ALA A 253 14.18 -4.55 3.19
CA ALA A 253 14.66 -4.30 1.83
C ALA A 253 14.71 -2.81 1.47
N GLY A 254 14.39 -1.91 2.39
CA GLY A 254 14.48 -0.45 2.25
C GLY A 254 13.21 0.23 1.74
N PHE A 255 12.10 -0.49 1.63
CA PHE A 255 10.81 0.10 1.28
C PHE A 255 10.17 0.78 2.49
N ARG A 256 9.24 1.68 2.22
CA ARG A 256 8.44 2.38 3.22
C ARG A 256 6.95 2.13 2.99
N ASP A 257 6.24 1.86 4.07
CA ASP A 257 4.79 1.81 4.10
C ASP A 257 4.23 3.23 3.97
N SER A 258 3.57 3.53 2.84
CA SER A 258 3.07 4.88 2.56
C SER A 258 2.03 5.36 3.57
N TYR A 259 1.15 4.46 4.02
CA TYR A 259 0.13 4.83 5.00
C TYR A 259 0.77 5.14 6.36
N ARG A 260 1.65 4.26 6.86
CA ARG A 260 2.33 4.46 8.15
C ARG A 260 3.37 5.57 8.15
N GLU A 261 3.87 6.00 6.99
CA GLU A 261 4.73 7.19 6.91
C GLU A 261 3.92 8.49 7.12
N ILE A 262 2.70 8.57 6.61
CA ILE A 262 1.80 9.73 6.81
C ILE A 262 1.07 9.63 8.15
N HIS A 263 0.63 8.42 8.54
CA HIS A 263 -0.18 8.14 9.73
C HIS A 263 0.54 7.16 10.67
N PRO A 264 1.53 7.63 11.46
CA PRO A 264 2.44 6.74 12.20
C PRO A 264 1.83 6.12 13.46
N ASP A 265 0.66 6.56 13.90
CA ASP A 265 0.02 6.08 15.14
C ASP A 265 -1.05 5.01 14.86
N PRO A 266 -0.76 3.70 15.07
CA PRO A 266 -1.71 2.62 14.78
C PRO A 266 -2.92 2.57 15.73
N VAL A 267 -2.93 3.37 16.78
CA VAL A 267 -4.09 3.49 17.69
C VAL A 267 -5.05 4.57 17.21
N ARG A 268 -4.53 5.72 16.79
CA ARG A 268 -5.35 6.84 16.34
C ARG A 268 -5.79 6.71 14.88
N THR A 269 -4.93 6.13 14.06
CA THR A 269 -5.16 5.91 12.63
C THR A 269 -4.86 4.44 12.30
N PRO A 270 -5.73 3.51 12.74
CA PRO A 270 -5.51 2.07 12.52
C PRO A 270 -5.39 1.71 11.04
N GLY A 271 -6.13 2.38 10.16
CA GLY A 271 -6.07 2.19 8.72
C GLY A 271 -6.63 0.83 8.29
N PHE A 272 -7.61 0.30 9.00
CA PHE A 272 -8.17 -1.01 8.68
C PHE A 272 -8.68 -1.09 7.25
N THR A 273 -8.31 -2.17 6.59
CA THR A 273 -8.77 -2.47 5.24
C THR A 273 -9.65 -3.71 5.18
N TRP A 274 -9.61 -4.56 6.19
CA TRP A 274 -10.42 -5.76 6.33
C TRP A 274 -11.01 -5.86 7.75
N PRO A 275 -12.28 -6.29 7.90
CA PRO A 275 -13.30 -6.32 6.86
C PRO A 275 -13.85 -4.92 6.59
N SER A 276 -14.24 -4.64 5.36
CA SER A 276 -15.02 -3.44 5.03
C SER A 276 -16.50 -3.72 5.20
N ASP A 277 -17.28 -2.74 5.66
CA ASP A 277 -18.71 -2.82 5.48
C ASP A 277 -19.08 -2.75 4.00
N ASN A 278 -20.17 -3.42 3.65
CA ASN A 278 -20.77 -3.39 2.33
C ASN A 278 -22.28 -3.47 2.47
N ALA A 279 -22.97 -2.39 2.11
CA ALA A 279 -24.42 -2.32 2.23
C ALA A 279 -25.19 -3.34 1.37
N GLY A 280 -24.54 -3.88 0.34
CA GLY A 280 -25.07 -4.91 -0.57
C GLY A 280 -24.90 -6.35 -0.06
N ALA A 281 -24.26 -6.55 1.09
CA ALA A 281 -24.00 -7.88 1.67
C ALA A 281 -24.49 -7.96 3.13
N ASP A 282 -24.90 -9.15 3.55
CA ASP A 282 -25.18 -9.41 4.96
C ASP A 282 -23.87 -9.42 5.77
N PRO A 283 -23.80 -8.86 7.00
CA PRO A 283 -22.60 -8.89 7.82
C PRO A 283 -21.95 -10.28 7.95
N SER A 284 -22.74 -11.34 8.01
CA SER A 284 -22.24 -12.72 8.07
C SER A 284 -21.48 -13.17 6.82
N GLN A 285 -21.59 -12.45 5.72
CA GLN A 285 -20.81 -12.69 4.50
C GLN A 285 -19.50 -11.89 4.46
N LEU A 286 -19.34 -10.94 5.38
CA LEU A 286 -18.22 -10.01 5.49
C LEU A 286 -17.30 -10.35 6.68
N THR A 287 -17.53 -11.44 7.38
CA THR A 287 -16.79 -11.89 8.57
C THR A 287 -16.41 -13.35 8.49
N TRP A 288 -15.21 -13.69 8.98
CA TRP A 288 -14.74 -15.07 9.15
C TRP A 288 -14.62 -15.46 10.63
N ALA A 289 -14.57 -14.44 11.52
CA ALA A 289 -14.49 -14.62 12.97
C ALA A 289 -15.64 -13.87 13.67
N PRO A 290 -16.91 -14.33 13.53
CA PRO A 290 -18.11 -13.55 13.84
C PRO A 290 -18.30 -13.17 15.31
N LYS A 291 -17.48 -13.65 16.24
CA LYS A 291 -17.49 -13.23 17.64
C LYS A 291 -16.29 -12.35 18.01
N ALA A 292 -15.36 -12.12 17.08
CA ALA A 292 -14.14 -11.37 17.32
C ALA A 292 -14.19 -9.96 16.71
N ASP A 293 -13.32 -9.09 17.17
CA ASP A 293 -12.89 -7.93 16.43
C ASP A 293 -11.73 -8.36 15.51
N GLU A 294 -12.08 -8.66 14.26
CA GLU A 294 -11.14 -9.22 13.29
C GLU A 294 -10.46 -8.17 12.40
N ARG A 295 -10.67 -6.89 12.69
CA ARG A 295 -10.14 -5.79 11.90
C ARG A 295 -8.63 -5.81 11.84
N ASP A 296 -8.11 -5.75 10.62
CA ASP A 296 -6.70 -5.59 10.32
C ASP A 296 -6.48 -4.73 9.08
N ARG A 297 -5.31 -4.14 8.98
CA ARG A 297 -4.80 -3.56 7.74
C ARG A 297 -3.96 -4.63 7.06
N ILE A 298 -4.47 -5.16 5.93
CA ILE A 298 -3.85 -6.22 5.13
C ILE A 298 -3.60 -5.81 3.69
N ASP A 299 -4.10 -4.63 3.29
CA ASP A 299 -3.91 -3.99 2.00
C ASP A 299 -2.92 -2.83 2.13
N PHE A 300 -1.94 -2.78 1.25
CA PHE A 300 -0.80 -1.88 1.41
C PHE A 300 -0.38 -1.24 0.10
N VAL A 301 0.22 -0.04 0.21
CA VAL A 301 1.08 0.56 -0.80
C VAL A 301 2.43 0.84 -0.16
N PHE A 302 3.49 0.24 -0.72
CA PHE A 302 4.88 0.50 -0.34
C PHE A 302 5.62 1.15 -1.50
N TYR A 303 6.65 1.91 -1.20
CA TYR A 303 7.54 2.48 -2.20
C TYR A 303 8.99 2.43 -1.73
N HIS A 304 9.93 2.34 -2.66
CA HIS A 304 11.33 2.50 -2.32
C HIS A 304 11.73 3.97 -2.43
N PRO A 305 12.27 4.59 -1.35
CA PRO A 305 12.69 5.98 -1.37
C PRO A 305 13.70 6.28 -2.49
N ASP A 306 13.44 7.34 -3.25
CA ASP A 306 14.33 7.86 -4.30
C ASP A 306 14.14 9.39 -4.37
N GLY A 307 15.19 10.14 -4.67
CA GLY A 307 15.10 11.59 -4.78
C GLY A 307 14.14 12.12 -5.87
N ARG A 308 13.70 11.23 -6.78
CA ARG A 308 12.72 11.53 -7.84
C ARG A 308 11.28 11.12 -7.46
N LEU A 309 11.09 10.37 -6.37
CA LEU A 309 9.78 9.87 -5.90
C LEU A 309 9.55 10.34 -4.46
N ARG A 310 8.61 11.24 -4.28
CA ARG A 310 8.25 11.75 -2.95
C ARG A 310 6.81 11.44 -2.63
N LEU A 311 6.56 10.78 -1.51
CA LEU A 311 5.22 10.61 -0.96
C LEU A 311 4.63 11.97 -0.54
N VAL A 312 3.37 12.19 -0.86
CA VAL A 312 2.60 13.40 -0.54
C VAL A 312 1.48 13.10 0.42
N ASP A 313 0.76 11.99 0.17
CA ASP A 313 -0.43 11.61 0.94
C ASP A 313 -0.70 10.12 0.80
N SER A 314 -1.45 9.55 1.76
CA SER A 314 -1.98 8.20 1.71
C SER A 314 -3.27 8.14 2.51
N VAL A 315 -4.35 7.67 1.88
CA VAL A 315 -5.70 7.66 2.47
C VAL A 315 -6.36 6.30 2.26
N ILE A 316 -7.36 6.01 3.08
CA ILE A 316 -8.22 4.83 2.89
C ILE A 316 -9.38 5.22 1.97
N VAL A 317 -9.69 4.37 1.00
CA VAL A 317 -10.86 4.51 0.13
C VAL A 317 -11.84 3.40 0.49
N GLY A 318 -13.06 3.79 0.83
CA GLY A 318 -14.12 2.88 1.26
C GLY A 318 -15.01 3.51 2.31
N PRO A 319 -16.04 2.79 2.78
CA PRO A 319 -16.90 3.29 3.85
C PRO A 319 -16.13 3.45 5.16
N SER A 320 -16.49 4.47 5.96
CA SER A 320 -16.01 4.64 7.33
C SER A 320 -16.57 3.59 8.30
N THR A 321 -17.51 2.79 7.85
CA THR A 321 -18.05 1.63 8.58
C THR A 321 -17.24 0.36 8.31
N THR A 322 -17.33 -0.59 9.25
CA THR A 322 -16.68 -1.90 9.22
C THR A 322 -17.55 -2.95 9.89
N ILE A 323 -17.08 -4.20 9.92
CA ILE A 323 -17.75 -5.29 10.63
C ILE A 323 -16.95 -5.68 11.87
N VAL A 324 -17.59 -5.65 13.04
CA VAL A 324 -17.03 -6.14 14.31
C VAL A 324 -18.06 -7.03 14.97
N ARG A 325 -17.68 -8.26 15.33
CA ARG A 325 -18.58 -9.25 15.95
C ARG A 325 -19.90 -9.43 15.20
N ASN A 326 -19.78 -9.52 13.87
CA ASN A 326 -20.91 -9.69 12.95
C ASN A 326 -21.91 -8.52 12.94
N GLU A 327 -21.49 -7.35 13.40
CA GLU A 327 -22.31 -6.13 13.42
C GLU A 327 -21.60 -4.99 12.65
N ARG A 328 -22.39 -4.14 11.98
CA ARG A 328 -21.88 -2.92 11.36
C ARG A 328 -21.58 -1.90 12.45
N VAL A 329 -20.36 -1.38 12.42
CA VAL A 329 -19.91 -0.34 13.36
C VAL A 329 -19.19 0.80 12.63
N GLU A 330 -19.27 2.01 13.16
CA GLU A 330 -18.44 3.13 12.70
C GLU A 330 -17.00 2.95 13.17
N GLU A 331 -16.03 3.25 12.31
CA GLU A 331 -14.64 3.36 12.73
C GLU A 331 -14.48 4.56 13.67
N THR A 332 -13.76 4.37 14.74
CA THR A 332 -13.57 5.40 15.79
C THR A 332 -12.21 6.07 15.71
N GLY A 333 -11.36 5.71 14.74
CA GLY A 333 -10.07 6.32 14.51
C GLY A 333 -10.15 7.67 13.79
N ASP A 334 -8.98 8.30 13.66
CA ASP A 334 -8.81 9.56 12.90
C ASP A 334 -8.38 9.27 11.45
N ASP A 335 -8.70 8.09 10.90
CA ASP A 335 -8.32 7.69 9.54
C ASP A 335 -8.97 8.62 8.50
N PRO A 336 -8.22 9.08 7.50
CA PRO A 336 -8.80 9.84 6.39
C PRO A 336 -9.48 8.89 5.40
N PHE A 337 -10.79 9.01 5.25
CA PHE A 337 -11.57 8.22 4.29
C PHE A 337 -11.95 9.01 3.05
N VAL A 338 -11.91 8.32 1.89
CA VAL A 338 -12.61 8.72 0.67
C VAL A 338 -13.82 7.80 0.52
N GLU A 339 -14.98 8.28 0.95
CA GLU A 339 -16.17 7.46 1.05
C GLU A 339 -16.95 7.33 -0.27
N PRO A 340 -17.58 6.16 -0.52
CA PRO A 340 -18.41 5.91 -1.70
C PRO A 340 -19.80 6.55 -1.55
N THR A 341 -19.89 7.89 -1.60
CA THR A 341 -21.15 8.61 -1.38
C THR A 341 -22.11 8.58 -2.58
N THR A 342 -21.61 8.26 -3.80
CA THR A 342 -22.39 8.33 -5.03
C THR A 342 -22.33 7.05 -5.88
N TRP A 343 -21.65 6.01 -5.41
CA TRP A 343 -21.54 4.72 -6.11
C TRP A 343 -21.65 3.55 -5.12
N THR A 344 -21.96 2.37 -5.63
CA THR A 344 -22.01 1.13 -4.86
C THR A 344 -20.59 0.71 -4.47
N TRP A 345 -20.34 0.46 -3.17
CA TRP A 345 -19.09 -0.13 -2.72
C TRP A 345 -19.01 -1.59 -3.20
N PRO A 346 -17.97 -1.99 -3.94
CA PRO A 346 -18.00 -3.25 -4.70
C PRO A 346 -17.39 -4.44 -3.98
N THR A 347 -16.77 -4.26 -2.81
CA THR A 347 -15.89 -5.26 -2.20
C THR A 347 -16.06 -5.32 -0.67
N ASP A 348 -15.49 -6.36 -0.08
CA ASP A 348 -15.36 -6.59 1.36
C ASP A 348 -14.03 -6.06 1.95
N HIS A 349 -13.19 -5.44 1.10
CA HIS A 349 -11.99 -4.71 1.51
C HIS A 349 -12.19 -3.19 1.38
N LYS A 350 -11.39 -2.40 2.11
CA LYS A 350 -11.13 -1.00 1.79
C LYS A 350 -9.82 -0.92 1.00
N CYS A 351 -9.69 0.13 0.18
CA CYS A 351 -8.51 0.34 -0.64
C CYS A 351 -7.53 1.31 0.02
N VAL A 352 -6.28 1.29 -0.43
CA VAL A 352 -5.28 2.29 -0.07
C VAL A 352 -4.92 3.12 -1.31
N LEU A 353 -5.10 4.44 -1.23
CA LEU A 353 -4.74 5.39 -2.28
C LEU A 353 -3.56 6.24 -1.82
N SER A 354 -2.41 6.07 -2.47
CA SER A 354 -1.21 6.85 -2.18
C SER A 354 -0.89 7.82 -3.31
N THR A 355 -0.55 9.05 -2.95
CA THR A 355 -0.22 10.13 -3.88
C THR A 355 1.26 10.47 -3.78
N PHE A 356 1.93 10.47 -4.91
CA PHE A 356 3.35 10.80 -5.03
C PHE A 356 3.59 12.00 -5.94
N ARG A 357 4.73 12.67 -5.74
CA ARG A 357 5.34 13.55 -6.73
C ARG A 357 6.48 12.82 -7.39
N VAL A 358 6.46 12.73 -8.70
CA VAL A 358 7.48 12.10 -9.53
C VAL A 358 8.19 13.17 -10.35
N ARG A 359 9.53 13.25 -10.25
CA ARG A 359 10.32 14.06 -11.16
C ARG A 359 10.52 13.28 -12.45
N THR A 360 10.11 13.87 -13.59
CA THR A 360 10.20 13.27 -14.92
C THR A 360 11.24 13.99 -15.79
N GLY A 361 11.78 13.32 -16.82
CA GLY A 361 12.69 13.93 -17.79
C GLY A 361 14.13 14.13 -17.27
N SER A 362 14.62 13.25 -16.37
CA SER A 362 16.03 13.26 -15.90
C SER A 362 16.85 12.18 -16.58
#